data_4bb8722602fbb98d8cbda85d5694a191
#
_entry.id   4bb8722602fbb98d8cbda85d5694a191
#
_cell.length_a   1.000
_cell.length_b   1.000
_cell.length_c   1.000
_cell.angle_alpha   90.00
_cell.angle_beta   90.00
_cell.angle_gamma   90.00
#
_symmetry.space_group_name_H-M   'P 1'
#
loop_
_entity.id
_entity.type
_entity.pdbx_description
1 polymer ?
#
loop_
_entity_poly.entity_id
_entity_poly.type
_entity_poly.pdbx_seq_one_letter_code
_entity_poly.pdbx_strand_id
1 'polypeptide(L)'
;MENKIPLEPAHFYHIYNHANGFDNFFYDRYDYQNFLNGYIKYIVPICDTFAYCFMPNHFHFFVQIKPEPELVKTLRTIEATPKIGSETISYRFSHYFNSYAQHYNKKYKRRGSLFRSGFKRKQVDTNEYFIHLVHYIHSNPVKDKYVNKIEQWEFSSYNPLLNNTNTFLNKTTVFEYFKDIENFRLVHQNVFDAAALNGRNPFPSSGR
;
A
#
# COMPACT_ATOMS: atom_id res chain seq x y z
N MET A 1 -24.48 -5.22 1.96
CA MET A 1 -23.11 -5.16 2.54
C MET A 1 -22.16 -5.63 1.47
N GLU A 2 -21.20 -4.81 1.03
CA GLU A 2 -20.14 -5.28 0.11
C GLU A 2 -19.40 -6.43 0.79
N ASN A 3 -19.42 -7.63 0.20
CA ASN A 3 -18.63 -8.75 0.68
C ASN A 3 -17.14 -8.37 0.58
N LYS A 4 -16.55 -8.03 1.71
CA LYS A 4 -15.11 -7.72 1.76
C LYS A 4 -14.33 -8.99 1.48
N ILE A 5 -13.48 -8.98 0.45
CA ILE A 5 -12.56 -10.07 0.16
C ILE A 5 -11.76 -10.40 1.44
N PRO A 6 -11.70 -11.66 1.89
CA PRO A 6 -10.91 -12.02 3.06
C PRO A 6 -9.41 -11.77 2.82
N LEU A 7 -8.67 -11.41 3.86
CA LEU A 7 -7.20 -11.35 3.82
C LEU A 7 -6.64 -12.69 4.31
N GLU A 8 -6.08 -13.46 3.41
CA GLU A 8 -5.60 -14.81 3.68
C GLU A 8 -4.07 -14.89 3.64
N PRO A 9 -3.44 -15.74 4.47
CA PRO A 9 -2.01 -15.96 4.44
C PRO A 9 -1.51 -16.34 3.04
N ALA A 10 -0.29 -15.94 2.72
CA ALA A 10 0.40 -16.16 1.45
C ALA A 10 -0.23 -15.55 0.20
N HIS A 11 -1.32 -14.78 0.32
CA HIS A 11 -1.96 -14.11 -0.81
C HIS A 11 -1.53 -12.66 -0.94
N PHE A 12 -1.54 -12.18 -2.20
CA PHE A 12 -1.19 -10.80 -2.53
C PHE A 12 -2.42 -9.90 -2.58
N TYR A 13 -2.27 -8.67 -2.07
CA TYR A 13 -3.35 -7.69 -2.01
C TYR A 13 -2.90 -6.28 -2.33
N HIS A 14 -3.71 -5.59 -3.11
CA HIS A 14 -3.72 -4.14 -3.20
C HIS A 14 -4.60 -3.58 -2.09
N ILE A 15 -4.00 -2.87 -1.15
CA ILE A 15 -4.69 -2.21 -0.03
C ILE A 15 -4.68 -0.71 -0.28
N TYR A 16 -5.84 -0.06 -0.23
CA TYR A 16 -5.96 1.38 -0.51
C TYR A 16 -7.14 2.02 0.21
N ASN A 17 -7.09 3.34 0.37
CA ASN A 17 -8.20 4.13 0.86
C ASN A 17 -8.06 5.60 0.45
N HIS A 18 -9.15 6.34 0.56
CA HIS A 18 -9.25 7.77 0.32
C HIS A 18 -9.67 8.50 1.60
N ALA A 19 -9.26 9.77 1.70
CA ALA A 19 -9.74 10.65 2.73
C ALA A 19 -11.24 10.92 2.57
N ASN A 20 -11.89 11.23 3.68
CA ASN A 20 -13.30 11.53 3.69
C ASN A 20 -13.56 12.96 3.21
N GLY A 21 -14.54 13.16 2.35
CA GLY A 21 -14.84 14.47 1.78
C GLY A 21 -13.69 15.04 0.96
N PHE A 22 -13.32 16.27 1.25
CA PHE A 22 -12.21 17.02 0.62
C PHE A 22 -10.96 17.05 1.49
N ASP A 23 -10.88 16.25 2.54
CA ASP A 23 -9.73 16.22 3.44
C ASP A 23 -8.49 15.64 2.75
N ASN A 24 -7.33 16.00 3.26
CA ASN A 24 -6.07 15.34 2.98
C ASN A 24 -5.67 14.45 4.17
N PHE A 25 -4.97 13.35 3.89
CA PHE A 25 -4.30 12.55 4.92
C PHE A 25 -3.02 13.20 5.41
N PHE A 26 -2.37 13.95 4.51
CA PHE A 26 -1.03 14.48 4.73
C PHE A 26 -1.02 15.96 4.33
N TYR A 27 -0.69 16.83 5.27
CA TYR A 27 -0.48 18.27 5.04
C TYR A 27 0.99 18.65 5.05
N ASP A 28 1.81 17.90 5.79
CA ASP A 28 3.23 18.14 5.91
C ASP A 28 4.04 16.83 5.87
N ARG A 29 5.37 16.95 5.76
CA ARG A 29 6.30 15.81 5.73
C ARG A 29 6.17 14.92 6.98
N TYR A 30 5.84 15.48 8.12
CA TYR A 30 5.68 14.74 9.36
C TYR A 30 4.49 13.76 9.29
N ASP A 31 3.39 14.15 8.64
CA ASP A 31 2.23 13.27 8.47
C ASP A 31 2.59 12.02 7.66
N TYR A 32 3.30 12.21 6.53
CA TYR A 32 3.79 11.09 5.71
C TYR A 32 4.70 10.15 6.52
N GLN A 33 5.63 10.75 7.27
CA GLN A 33 6.58 9.97 8.08
C GLN A 33 5.86 9.22 9.21
N ASN A 34 4.93 9.86 9.89
CA ASN A 34 4.14 9.24 10.95
C ASN A 34 3.28 8.09 10.42
N PHE A 35 2.68 8.26 9.24
CA PHE A 35 1.91 7.20 8.58
C PHE A 35 2.81 6.01 8.23
N LEU A 36 3.97 6.26 7.62
CA LEU A 36 4.93 5.21 7.29
C LEU A 36 5.47 4.50 8.53
N ASN A 37 5.82 5.22 9.59
CA ASN A 37 6.29 4.63 10.84
C ASN A 37 5.23 3.73 11.48
N GLY A 38 3.96 4.16 11.44
CA GLY A 38 2.84 3.32 11.86
C GLY A 38 2.72 2.04 11.01
N TYR A 39 2.86 2.15 9.69
CA TYR A 39 2.87 1.00 8.79
C TYR A 39 4.00 0.01 9.13
N ILE A 40 5.21 0.51 9.32
CA ILE A 40 6.36 -0.32 9.71
C ILE A 40 6.11 -1.04 11.02
N LYS A 41 5.53 -0.35 12.00
CA LYS A 41 5.25 -0.92 13.33
C LYS A 41 4.16 -1.99 13.31
N TYR A 42 3.06 -1.76 12.60
CA TYR A 42 1.86 -2.59 12.73
C TYR A 42 1.69 -3.60 11.59
N ILE A 43 2.16 -3.28 10.38
CA ILE A 43 1.85 -4.06 9.18
C ILE A 43 3.06 -4.84 8.66
N VAL A 44 4.25 -4.26 8.62
CA VAL A 44 5.47 -4.98 8.18
C VAL A 44 5.70 -6.29 8.92
N PRO A 45 5.39 -6.44 10.22
CA PRO A 45 5.52 -7.72 10.89
C PRO A 45 4.64 -8.84 10.31
N ILE A 46 3.52 -8.50 9.67
CA ILE A 46 2.54 -9.46 9.13
C ILE A 46 2.47 -9.50 7.60
N CYS A 47 3.18 -8.59 6.91
CA CYS A 47 3.17 -8.49 5.46
C CYS A 47 4.57 -8.31 4.90
N ASP A 48 4.81 -8.88 3.72
CA ASP A 48 5.86 -8.43 2.82
C ASP A 48 5.30 -7.31 1.94
N THR A 49 6.10 -6.28 1.70
CA THR A 49 5.68 -5.07 0.96
C THR A 49 6.45 -4.95 -0.34
N PHE A 50 5.74 -4.78 -1.45
CA PHE A 50 6.33 -4.69 -2.80
C PHE A 50 6.29 -3.28 -3.36
N ALA A 51 5.21 -2.54 -3.09
CA ALA A 51 5.10 -1.13 -3.48
C ALA A 51 4.21 -0.35 -2.52
N TYR A 52 4.47 0.94 -2.41
CA TYR A 52 3.57 1.90 -1.80
C TYR A 52 3.65 3.27 -2.48
N CYS A 53 2.57 4.03 -2.36
CA CYS A 53 2.53 5.45 -2.69
C CYS A 53 1.52 6.17 -1.80
N PHE A 54 1.94 7.28 -1.22
CA PHE A 54 1.09 8.14 -0.39
C PHE A 54 0.85 9.45 -1.11
N MET A 55 -0.39 9.67 -1.51
CA MET A 55 -0.88 10.90 -2.12
C MET A 55 -1.56 11.76 -1.06
N PRO A 56 -1.68 13.07 -1.23
CA PRO A 56 -2.26 13.93 -0.18
C PRO A 56 -3.59 13.41 0.38
N ASN A 57 -4.47 12.89 -0.47
CA ASN A 57 -5.82 12.48 -0.12
C ASN A 57 -6.11 10.98 -0.27
N HIS A 58 -5.13 10.16 -0.67
CA HIS A 58 -5.27 8.71 -0.77
C HIS A 58 -3.93 8.01 -0.66
N PHE A 59 -3.96 6.69 -0.45
CA PHE A 59 -2.75 5.87 -0.39
C PHE A 59 -2.99 4.52 -1.04
N HIS A 60 -1.89 3.91 -1.46
CA HIS A 60 -1.81 2.55 -1.98
C HIS A 60 -0.69 1.78 -1.31
N PHE A 61 -0.97 0.53 -0.97
CA PHE A 61 0.03 -0.48 -0.61
C PHE A 61 -0.17 -1.72 -1.46
N PHE A 62 0.91 -2.33 -1.91
CA PHE A 62 0.91 -3.65 -2.49
C PHE A 62 1.70 -4.58 -1.57
N VAL A 63 1.00 -5.58 -1.04
CA VAL A 63 1.51 -6.47 0.01
C VAL A 63 1.20 -7.92 -0.28
N GLN A 64 2.00 -8.82 0.28
CA GLN A 64 1.63 -10.22 0.51
C GLN A 64 1.46 -10.42 2.02
N ILE A 65 0.35 -11.02 2.42
CA ILE A 65 0.21 -11.49 3.80
C ILE A 65 1.20 -12.62 3.99
N LYS A 66 2.01 -12.55 5.04
CA LYS A 66 3.01 -13.59 5.30
C LYS A 66 2.37 -14.97 5.44
N PRO A 67 3.10 -16.05 5.07
CA PRO A 67 2.65 -17.41 5.30
C PRO A 67 2.28 -17.66 6.77
N GLU A 68 1.30 -18.52 7.02
CA GLU A 68 0.78 -18.78 8.36
C GLU A 68 1.88 -19.14 9.40
N PRO A 69 2.88 -19.97 9.10
CA PRO A 69 3.96 -20.26 10.05
C PRO A 69 4.74 -19.03 10.50
N GLU A 70 4.99 -18.08 9.59
CA GLU A 70 5.67 -16.83 9.89
C GLU A 70 4.78 -15.88 10.71
N LEU A 71 3.48 -15.81 10.37
CA LEU A 71 2.50 -15.06 11.15
C LEU A 71 2.42 -15.57 12.58
N VAL A 72 2.32 -16.89 12.77
CA VAL A 72 2.29 -17.51 14.09
C VAL A 72 3.55 -17.14 14.89
N LYS A 73 4.73 -17.28 14.29
CA LYS A 73 6.01 -16.93 14.92
C LYS A 73 6.04 -15.46 15.34
N THR A 74 5.67 -14.57 14.44
CA THR A 74 5.69 -13.13 14.69
C THR A 74 4.65 -12.73 15.74
N LEU A 75 3.42 -13.24 15.64
CA LEU A 75 2.35 -12.85 16.56
C LEU A 75 2.54 -13.41 17.96
N ARG A 76 3.22 -14.55 18.12
CA ARG A 76 3.59 -15.09 19.44
C ARG A 76 4.52 -14.17 20.24
N THR A 77 5.24 -13.27 19.60
CA THR A 77 6.04 -12.25 20.30
C THR A 77 5.17 -11.19 20.97
N ILE A 78 3.90 -11.08 20.56
CA ILE A 78 2.95 -10.06 21.01
C ILE A 78 1.81 -10.69 21.83
N GLU A 79 1.39 -11.91 21.47
CA GLU A 79 0.25 -12.63 22.05
C GLU A 79 0.64 -14.09 22.33
N ALA A 80 0.32 -14.60 23.53
CA ALA A 80 0.69 -15.98 23.91
C ALA A 80 0.05 -17.05 22.98
N THR A 81 -1.18 -16.82 22.54
CA THR A 81 -1.94 -17.73 21.65
C THR A 81 -2.56 -16.94 20.48
N PRO A 82 -1.78 -16.59 19.46
CA PRO A 82 -2.31 -15.79 18.35
C PRO A 82 -3.31 -16.62 17.53
N LYS A 83 -4.46 -16.02 17.27
CA LYS A 83 -5.41 -16.53 16.29
C LYS A 83 -5.02 -16.02 14.91
N ILE A 84 -4.80 -16.93 13.96
CA ILE A 84 -4.54 -16.58 12.56
C ILE A 84 -5.83 -16.72 11.78
N GLY A 85 -6.19 -15.67 11.04
CA GLY A 85 -7.38 -15.66 10.22
C GLY A 85 -7.60 -14.27 9.61
N SER A 86 -8.43 -14.21 8.59
CA SER A 86 -8.75 -12.98 7.87
C SER A 86 -9.24 -11.84 8.78
N GLU A 87 -10.00 -12.17 9.81
CA GLU A 87 -10.50 -11.19 10.77
C GLU A 87 -9.36 -10.57 11.58
N THR A 88 -8.43 -11.38 12.06
CA THR A 88 -7.26 -10.92 12.83
C THR A 88 -6.35 -10.05 11.96
N ILE A 89 -6.08 -10.45 10.72
CA ILE A 89 -5.27 -9.68 9.77
C ILE A 89 -5.98 -8.34 9.46
N SER A 90 -7.28 -8.39 9.17
CA SER A 90 -8.10 -7.19 8.90
C SER A 90 -8.15 -6.25 10.10
N TYR A 91 -8.21 -6.79 11.32
CA TYR A 91 -8.16 -6.01 12.55
C TYR A 91 -6.84 -5.24 12.69
N ARG A 92 -5.69 -5.84 12.35
CA ARG A 92 -4.38 -5.16 12.42
C ARG A 92 -4.29 -3.98 11.47
N PHE A 93 -4.78 -4.12 10.24
CA PHE A 93 -4.90 -3.00 9.32
C PHE A 93 -5.84 -1.91 9.88
N SER A 94 -7.00 -2.31 10.39
CA SER A 94 -7.95 -1.37 10.99
C SER A 94 -7.35 -0.64 12.20
N HIS A 95 -6.61 -1.36 13.04
CA HIS A 95 -5.92 -0.77 14.20
C HIS A 95 -4.86 0.27 13.76
N TYR A 96 -4.06 -0.06 12.76
CA TYR A 96 -3.10 0.88 12.18
C TYR A 96 -3.77 2.16 11.68
N PHE A 97 -4.79 2.04 10.83
CA PHE A 97 -5.50 3.19 10.29
C PHE A 97 -6.20 4.02 11.36
N ASN A 98 -6.82 3.37 12.35
CA ASN A 98 -7.46 4.05 13.47
C ASN A 98 -6.43 4.79 14.34
N SER A 99 -5.28 4.19 14.59
CA SER A 99 -4.17 4.83 15.32
C SER A 99 -3.71 6.11 14.63
N TYR A 100 -3.55 6.06 13.30
CA TYR A 100 -3.21 7.24 12.51
C TYR A 100 -4.32 8.30 12.57
N ALA A 101 -5.58 7.92 12.37
CA ALA A 101 -6.72 8.84 12.41
C ALA A 101 -6.86 9.56 13.75
N GLN A 102 -6.63 8.84 14.86
CA GLN A 102 -6.64 9.44 16.20
C GLN A 102 -5.51 10.48 16.38
N HIS A 103 -4.29 10.13 15.96
CA HIS A 103 -3.16 11.05 15.98
C HIS A 103 -3.44 12.30 15.14
N TYR A 104 -3.88 12.10 13.90
CA TYR A 104 -4.23 13.16 12.96
C TYR A 104 -5.31 14.09 13.51
N ASN A 105 -6.43 13.53 14.00
CA ASN A 105 -7.52 14.29 14.57
C ASN A 105 -7.08 15.13 15.78
N LYS A 106 -6.18 14.57 16.62
CA LYS A 106 -5.58 15.31 17.75
C LYS A 106 -4.68 16.46 17.26
N LYS A 107 -3.78 16.19 16.28
CA LYS A 107 -2.85 17.18 15.73
C LYS A 107 -3.60 18.38 15.12
N TYR A 108 -4.63 18.10 14.33
CA TYR A 108 -5.37 19.12 13.59
C TYR A 108 -6.66 19.59 14.30
N LYS A 109 -6.87 19.20 15.57
CA LYS A 109 -8.07 19.54 16.36
C LYS A 109 -9.37 19.23 15.62
N ARG A 110 -9.37 18.13 14.85
CA ARG A 110 -10.45 17.67 14.00
C ARG A 110 -11.29 16.59 14.70
N ARG A 111 -12.55 16.45 14.30
CA ARG A 111 -13.46 15.36 14.75
C ARG A 111 -14.02 14.61 13.55
N GLY A 112 -14.44 13.37 13.78
CA GLY A 112 -15.07 12.53 12.76
C GLY A 112 -14.10 11.62 12.01
N SER A 113 -14.61 10.87 11.06
CA SER A 113 -13.85 9.91 10.28
C SER A 113 -12.87 10.60 9.35
N LEU A 114 -11.60 10.19 9.38
CA LEU A 114 -10.57 10.63 8.44
C LEU A 114 -10.67 9.84 7.12
N PHE A 115 -11.01 8.57 7.21
CA PHE A 115 -11.12 7.67 6.06
C PHE A 115 -12.55 7.64 5.53
N ARG A 116 -12.71 7.52 4.20
CA ARG A 116 -14.02 7.52 3.51
C ARG A 116 -14.92 6.38 3.96
N SER A 117 -14.36 5.21 4.25
CA SER A 117 -15.01 4.02 4.79
C SER A 117 -13.95 3.09 5.34
N GLY A 118 -14.24 1.83 5.63
CA GLY A 118 -13.22 0.82 5.86
C GLY A 118 -12.26 0.74 4.66
N PHE A 119 -10.99 0.39 4.91
CA PHE A 119 -10.01 0.25 3.83
C PHE A 119 -10.47 -0.76 2.76
N LYS A 120 -10.13 -0.48 1.52
CA LYS A 120 -10.42 -1.33 0.37
C LYS A 120 -9.27 -2.28 0.11
N ARG A 121 -9.60 -3.44 -0.47
CA ARG A 121 -8.64 -4.47 -0.81
C ARG A 121 -9.06 -5.20 -2.08
N LYS A 122 -8.07 -5.56 -2.89
CA LYS A 122 -8.25 -6.35 -4.10
C LYS A 122 -7.13 -7.39 -4.14
N GLN A 123 -7.49 -8.65 -4.37
CA GLN A 123 -6.51 -9.72 -4.52
C GLN A 123 -5.78 -9.59 -5.86
N VAL A 124 -4.50 -9.93 -5.86
CA VAL A 124 -3.63 -9.94 -7.03
C VAL A 124 -3.22 -11.38 -7.26
N ASP A 125 -3.59 -11.93 -8.41
CA ASP A 125 -3.56 -13.37 -8.68
C ASP A 125 -2.73 -13.77 -9.92
N THR A 126 -2.21 -12.78 -10.68
CA THR A 126 -1.37 -13.04 -11.85
C THR A 126 -0.07 -12.23 -11.82
N ASN A 127 0.96 -12.74 -12.50
CA ASN A 127 2.26 -12.08 -12.63
C ASN A 127 2.13 -10.75 -13.38
N GLU A 128 1.31 -10.71 -14.42
CA GLU A 128 1.04 -9.51 -15.19
C GLU A 128 0.41 -8.45 -14.29
N TYR A 129 -0.55 -8.84 -13.45
CA TYR A 129 -1.20 -7.92 -12.52
C TYR A 129 -0.23 -7.42 -11.45
N PHE A 130 0.72 -8.26 -10.98
CA PHE A 130 1.78 -7.83 -10.07
C PHE A 130 2.58 -6.66 -10.67
N ILE A 131 3.13 -6.85 -11.88
CA ILE A 131 3.96 -5.85 -12.58
C ILE A 131 3.17 -4.56 -12.81
N HIS A 132 1.94 -4.69 -13.33
CA HIS A 132 1.08 -3.55 -13.59
C HIS A 132 0.72 -2.77 -12.32
N LEU A 133 0.45 -3.46 -11.21
CA LEU A 133 0.11 -2.82 -9.95
C LEU A 133 1.28 -2.04 -9.37
N VAL A 134 2.50 -2.59 -9.41
CA VAL A 134 3.71 -1.88 -8.97
C VAL A 134 3.89 -0.60 -9.78
N HIS A 135 3.83 -0.69 -11.12
CA HIS A 135 3.89 0.48 -12.00
C HIS A 135 2.77 1.48 -11.71
N TYR A 136 1.52 1.01 -11.62
CA TYR A 136 0.36 1.85 -11.30
C TYR A 136 0.56 2.64 -10.01
N ILE A 137 1.00 1.98 -8.94
CA ILE A 137 1.21 2.61 -7.63
C ILE A 137 2.26 3.72 -7.74
N HIS A 138 3.37 3.48 -8.43
CA HIS A 138 4.44 4.46 -8.58
C HIS A 138 4.07 5.60 -9.52
N SER A 139 3.21 5.36 -10.52
CA SER A 139 2.79 6.36 -11.50
C SER A 139 1.66 7.29 -11.04
N ASN A 140 1.01 6.99 -9.91
CA ASN A 140 -0.09 7.82 -9.38
C ASN A 140 0.24 9.32 -9.28
N PRO A 141 1.41 9.74 -8.74
CA PRO A 141 1.74 11.16 -8.61
C PRO A 141 1.87 11.89 -9.95
N VAL A 142 2.34 11.18 -10.99
CA VAL A 142 2.43 11.72 -12.35
C VAL A 142 1.04 11.81 -12.97
N LYS A 143 0.26 10.76 -12.85
CA LYS A 143 -1.12 10.68 -13.35
C LYS A 143 -2.00 11.78 -12.75
N ASP A 144 -1.87 12.04 -11.46
CA ASP A 144 -2.61 13.07 -10.74
C ASP A 144 -1.93 14.47 -10.82
N LYS A 145 -0.87 14.60 -11.65
CA LYS A 145 -0.17 15.86 -11.97
C LYS A 145 0.48 16.56 -10.77
N TYR A 146 0.88 15.82 -9.74
CA TYR A 146 1.67 16.37 -8.63
C TYR A 146 3.14 16.57 -9.01
N VAL A 147 3.65 15.69 -9.87
CA VAL A 147 5.02 15.75 -10.41
C VAL A 147 5.02 15.36 -11.89
N ASN A 148 6.12 15.65 -12.60
CA ASN A 148 6.27 15.31 -14.02
C ASN A 148 6.92 13.94 -14.22
N LYS A 149 7.65 13.42 -13.23
CA LYS A 149 8.37 12.15 -13.29
C LYS A 149 8.20 11.39 -11.98
N ILE A 150 8.18 10.06 -12.05
CA ILE A 150 7.94 9.17 -10.90
C ILE A 150 8.97 9.38 -9.80
N GLU A 151 10.25 9.53 -10.17
CA GLU A 151 11.35 9.71 -9.22
C GLU A 151 11.30 11.02 -8.42
N GLN A 152 10.51 11.98 -8.84
CA GLN A 152 10.32 13.25 -8.13
C GLN A 152 9.40 13.14 -6.90
N TRP A 153 8.63 12.04 -6.80
CA TRP A 153 7.71 11.84 -5.68
C TRP A 153 8.39 11.05 -4.56
N GLU A 154 8.78 11.75 -3.50
CA GLU A 154 9.52 11.15 -2.38
C GLU A 154 8.71 10.21 -1.48
N PHE A 155 7.38 10.30 -1.51
CA PHE A 155 6.48 9.49 -0.66
C PHE A 155 5.99 8.23 -1.36
N SER A 156 6.82 7.63 -2.19
CA SER A 156 6.59 6.35 -2.83
C SER A 156 7.77 5.40 -2.64
N SER A 157 7.53 4.12 -2.88
CA SER A 157 8.57 3.09 -2.82
C SER A 157 9.48 3.05 -4.05
N TYR A 158 9.27 3.84 -5.08
CA TYR A 158 10.10 3.80 -6.30
C TYR A 158 11.59 4.03 -6.02
N ASN A 159 11.95 5.17 -5.43
CA ASN A 159 13.34 5.46 -5.11
C ASN A 159 13.93 4.50 -4.05
N PRO A 160 13.23 4.16 -2.95
CA PRO A 160 13.69 3.14 -2.01
C PRO A 160 13.98 1.77 -2.63
N LEU A 161 13.23 1.33 -3.65
CA LEU A 161 13.52 0.08 -4.37
C LEU A 161 14.84 0.15 -5.13
N LEU A 162 15.16 1.29 -5.76
CA LEU A 162 16.37 1.47 -6.56
C LEU A 162 17.63 1.75 -5.73
N ASN A 163 17.48 2.28 -4.52
CA ASN A 163 18.60 2.66 -3.67
C ASN A 163 19.14 1.46 -2.89
N ASN A 164 20.45 1.46 -2.57
CA ASN A 164 21.10 0.43 -1.74
C ASN A 164 20.86 0.62 -0.22
N THR A 165 19.86 1.40 0.17
CA THR A 165 19.52 1.60 1.58
C THR A 165 18.77 0.40 2.16
N ASN A 166 18.97 0.14 3.46
CA ASN A 166 18.15 -0.84 4.17
C ASN A 166 16.69 -0.39 4.16
N THR A 167 15.80 -1.31 3.82
CA THR A 167 14.36 -1.04 3.68
C THR A 167 13.56 -2.28 4.09
N PHE A 168 12.31 -2.07 4.46
CA PHE A 168 11.35 -3.16 4.71
C PHE A 168 10.72 -3.72 3.41
N LEU A 169 11.07 -3.16 2.24
CA LEU A 169 10.55 -3.61 0.95
C LEU A 169 11.19 -4.94 0.53
N ASN A 170 10.40 -5.85 0.03
CA ASN A 170 10.87 -7.10 -0.56
C ASN A 170 11.37 -6.85 -1.99
N LYS A 171 12.58 -6.26 -2.10
CA LYS A 171 13.22 -5.92 -3.38
C LYS A 171 13.48 -7.15 -4.24
N THR A 172 13.92 -8.24 -3.62
CA THR A 172 14.25 -9.48 -4.32
C THR A 172 13.06 -9.94 -5.16
N THR A 173 11.92 -10.12 -4.53
CA THR A 173 10.70 -10.54 -5.23
C THR A 173 10.28 -9.53 -6.30
N VAL A 174 10.33 -8.20 -6.01
CA VAL A 174 10.00 -7.20 -7.04
C VAL A 174 10.86 -7.38 -8.28
N PHE A 175 12.20 -7.48 -8.12
CA PHE A 175 13.09 -7.60 -9.28
C PHE A 175 13.01 -8.97 -9.96
N GLU A 176 12.65 -10.04 -9.26
CA GLU A 176 12.33 -11.33 -9.88
C GLU A 176 11.13 -11.22 -10.83
N TYR A 177 10.04 -10.57 -10.42
CA TYR A 177 8.87 -10.34 -11.29
C TYR A 177 9.20 -9.45 -12.50
N PHE A 178 10.04 -8.45 -12.33
CA PHE A 178 10.50 -7.57 -13.42
C PHE A 178 11.67 -8.16 -14.20
N LYS A 179 12.19 -9.36 -13.83
CA LYS A 179 13.40 -10.05 -14.32
C LYS A 179 14.69 -9.42 -13.82
N ASP A 180 14.78 -8.09 -13.80
CA ASP A 180 15.93 -7.34 -13.31
C ASP A 180 15.57 -5.86 -13.05
N ILE A 181 16.56 -5.10 -12.55
CA ILE A 181 16.40 -3.67 -12.23
C ILE A 181 16.28 -2.80 -13.50
N GLU A 182 16.88 -3.18 -14.61
CA GLU A 182 16.84 -2.43 -15.86
C GLU A 182 15.45 -2.52 -16.51
N ASN A 183 14.86 -3.71 -16.50
CA ASN A 183 13.47 -3.90 -16.94
C ASN A 183 12.49 -3.17 -16.01
N PHE A 184 12.75 -3.15 -14.69
CA PHE A 184 11.96 -2.35 -13.77
C PHE A 184 11.97 -0.86 -14.17
N ARG A 185 13.16 -0.30 -14.45
CA ARG A 185 13.30 1.10 -14.91
C ARG A 185 12.60 1.34 -16.24
N LEU A 186 12.80 0.44 -17.22
CA LEU A 186 12.20 0.55 -18.55
C LEU A 186 10.66 0.58 -18.48
N VAL A 187 10.05 -0.30 -17.69
CA VAL A 187 8.61 -0.33 -17.48
C VAL A 187 8.10 0.98 -16.87
N HIS A 188 8.86 1.59 -15.94
CA HIS A 188 8.46 2.84 -15.30
C HIS A 188 8.71 4.10 -16.15
N GLN A 189 9.57 4.03 -17.17
CA GLN A 189 9.77 5.11 -18.15
C GLN A 189 8.68 5.16 -19.22
N ASN A 190 8.08 4.03 -19.54
CA ASN A 190 7.01 3.96 -20.53
C ASN A 190 5.67 4.30 -19.86
N VAL A 191 4.92 5.22 -20.46
CA VAL A 191 3.52 5.45 -20.06
C VAL A 191 2.75 4.19 -20.47
N PHE A 192 2.55 3.27 -19.54
CA PHE A 192 1.67 2.14 -19.76
C PHE A 192 0.24 2.67 -19.92
N ASP A 193 -0.28 2.57 -21.11
CA ASP A 193 -1.69 2.84 -21.35
C ASP A 193 -2.50 1.74 -20.64
N ALA A 194 -3.12 2.08 -19.50
CA ALA A 194 -3.98 1.17 -18.74
C ALA A 194 -5.18 0.65 -19.56
N ALA A 195 -5.45 1.25 -20.73
CA ALA A 195 -6.47 0.83 -21.68
C ALA A 195 -6.07 -0.43 -22.49
N ALA A 196 -4.78 -0.79 -22.55
CA ALA A 196 -4.31 -1.98 -23.27
C ALA A 196 -4.65 -3.30 -22.58
N LEU A 197 -5.15 -3.28 -21.35
CA LEU A 197 -5.61 -4.47 -20.64
C LEU A 197 -7.08 -4.75 -20.91
N ASN A 198 -7.39 -5.29 -22.09
CA ASN A 198 -8.60 -6.04 -22.41
C ASN A 198 -9.84 -5.74 -21.53
N GLY A 199 -10.41 -4.54 -21.59
CA GLY A 199 -11.76 -4.22 -21.10
C GLY A 199 -12.04 -4.36 -19.62
N ARG A 200 -11.07 -4.76 -18.81
CA ARG A 200 -11.14 -4.77 -17.35
C ARG A 200 -10.24 -3.67 -16.81
N ASN A 201 -10.78 -2.50 -16.58
CA ASN A 201 -10.07 -1.50 -15.80
C ASN A 201 -9.88 -2.05 -14.37
N PRO A 202 -8.69 -2.55 -13.99
CA PRO A 202 -8.49 -3.13 -12.66
C PRO A 202 -8.43 -2.08 -11.57
N PHE A 203 -8.47 -0.78 -11.96
CA PHE A 203 -8.27 0.33 -11.05
C PHE A 203 -9.56 1.14 -10.92
N PRO A 204 -10.00 1.44 -9.68
CA PRO A 204 -11.10 2.38 -9.49
C PRO A 204 -10.67 3.72 -10.08
N SER A 205 -11.52 4.31 -10.92
CA SER A 205 -11.37 5.70 -11.33
C SER A 205 -11.16 6.55 -10.09
N SER A 206 -10.10 7.33 -10.05
CA SER A 206 -9.92 8.41 -9.08
C SER A 206 -11.11 9.35 -9.25
N GLY A 207 -12.19 9.11 -8.51
CA GLY A 207 -13.34 10.02 -8.48
C GLY A 207 -12.86 11.34 -7.90
N ARG A 208 -13.02 12.39 -8.71
CA ARG A 208 -12.83 13.78 -8.30
C ARG A 208 -13.80 14.16 -7.19
#